data_6e65c1fd22356c8aec00998e76c291a1
#
_entry.id   6e65c1fd22356c8aec00998e76c291a1
#
_cell.length_a   1.000
_cell.length_b   1.000
_cell.length_c   1.000
_cell.angle_alpha   90.00
_cell.angle_beta   90.00
_cell.angle_gamma   90.00
#
_symmetry.space_group_name_H-M   'P 1'
#
loop_
_entity.id
_entity.type
_entity.pdbx_description
1 polymer ?
#
loop_
_entity_poly.entity_id
_entity_poly.type
_entity_poly.pdbx_seq_one_letter_code
_entity_poly.pdbx_strand_id
1 'polypeptide(L)'
;MRRIITIVAIVTAFTCWMTAGVREDFKANPKLSANNYQAYPTTGFPALTAAPAGYEPFFINHYGRHGSRWLINEKKYTYPLQMLEKGERNGKLTRRGQEVLDVLRQVHQASKGRLGELSDIGHEQHQQIARRMFNNFPQVFKDGAPVRARSTVVIRCILSMQNEVDVLSSLNPRLNITTDASQAEMYYMNYSDSVVNPLRASMAEKRKHYLNKWLNPKGMMKKLFSDQKFVRDSIDDGRKMMLYLMEVTGNMQSHHQFEQVNLYDLFSDDDIYSVWRYNNASWYITSGETPLTQCRVDYMEANLLRNFIEDADRAITSAEPAPGASLRFGHESVVLPLCCLMGLNGADYRTTDLETLDKYWQTYKIFPMAANIQFIYFRKAGSDDILMLPLLNEREATLPVKTDVAPYYHWSDVRDYFIDKLSSQPFINPNK
;
A
#
# COMPACT_ATOMS: atom_id res chain seq x y z
N MET A 1 15.81 -6.96 64.82
CA MET A 1 16.26 -7.11 63.40
C MET A 1 15.05 -6.84 62.51
N ARG A 2 14.93 -5.62 61.96
CA ARG A 2 13.88 -5.24 61.00
C ARG A 2 14.37 -5.57 59.58
N ARG A 3 13.67 -6.47 58.89
CA ARG A 3 13.92 -6.73 57.48
C ARG A 3 13.24 -5.65 56.64
N ILE A 4 14.06 -4.88 55.94
CA ILE A 4 13.61 -3.91 54.93
C ILE A 4 13.35 -4.72 53.65
N ILE A 5 12.10 -4.78 53.20
CA ILE A 5 11.72 -5.32 51.89
C ILE A 5 11.80 -4.17 50.89
N THR A 6 12.81 -4.21 50.02
CA THR A 6 12.93 -3.26 48.92
C THR A 6 12.02 -3.73 47.77
N ILE A 7 10.92 -3.02 47.59
CA ILE A 7 10.04 -3.22 46.40
C ILE A 7 10.70 -2.48 45.25
N VAL A 8 11.27 -3.24 44.32
CA VAL A 8 11.71 -2.69 43.02
C VAL A 8 10.47 -2.55 42.14
N ALA A 9 9.97 -1.33 42.02
CA ALA A 9 8.96 -1.00 41.03
C ALA A 9 9.60 -0.98 39.64
N ILE A 10 9.34 -2.00 38.83
CA ILE A 10 9.65 -1.98 37.39
C ILE A 10 8.65 -1.03 36.74
N VAL A 11 9.08 0.20 36.50
CA VAL A 11 8.38 1.15 35.65
C VAL A 11 8.64 0.73 34.22
N THR A 12 7.74 -0.05 33.64
CA THR A 12 7.67 -0.25 32.18
C THR A 12 7.27 1.10 31.58
N ALA A 13 8.26 1.82 31.07
CA ALA A 13 8.02 2.99 30.24
C ALA A 13 7.36 2.51 28.93
N PHE A 14 6.03 2.52 28.90
CA PHE A 14 5.28 2.57 27.66
C PHE A 14 5.66 3.91 27.02
N THR A 15 6.61 3.89 26.09
CA THR A 15 6.81 4.98 25.15
C THR A 15 5.58 4.99 24.24
N CYS A 16 4.56 5.71 24.69
CA CYS A 16 3.46 6.14 23.85
C CYS A 16 4.11 7.02 22.77
N TRP A 17 4.36 6.44 21.61
CA TRP A 17 4.65 7.22 20.44
C TRP A 17 3.39 8.04 20.17
N MET A 18 3.38 9.28 20.65
CA MET A 18 2.44 10.27 20.14
C MET A 18 2.72 10.35 18.65
N THR A 19 1.92 9.67 17.86
CA THR A 19 1.96 9.84 16.39
C THR A 19 1.68 11.30 16.14
N ALA A 20 2.66 12.01 15.60
CA ALA A 20 2.44 13.34 15.08
C ALA A 20 1.19 13.29 14.21
N GLY A 21 0.36 14.33 14.24
CA GLY A 21 -0.85 14.35 13.42
C GLY A 21 -0.47 14.34 11.95
N VAL A 22 -1.38 13.91 11.08
CA VAL A 22 -1.16 13.83 9.62
C VAL A 22 -0.52 15.11 9.04
N ARG A 23 -0.91 16.27 9.57
CA ARG A 23 -0.37 17.56 9.12
C ARG A 23 1.11 17.74 9.46
N GLU A 24 1.51 17.28 10.63
CA GLU A 24 2.90 17.33 11.11
C GLU A 24 3.76 16.35 10.31
N ASP A 25 3.24 15.15 10.01
CA ASP A 25 3.92 14.18 9.15
C ASP A 25 4.21 14.78 7.76
N PHE A 26 3.23 15.49 7.16
CA PHE A 26 3.39 16.07 5.84
C PHE A 26 4.27 17.33 5.83
N LYS A 27 4.28 18.11 6.91
CA LYS A 27 5.27 19.20 7.07
C LYS A 27 6.68 18.67 7.16
N ALA A 28 6.90 17.59 7.89
CA ALA A 28 8.20 16.94 7.99
C ALA A 28 8.62 16.29 6.68
N ASN A 29 7.68 15.67 5.95
CA ASN A 29 7.93 15.00 4.67
C ASN A 29 6.69 15.07 3.75
N PRO A 30 6.59 16.05 2.87
CA PRO A 30 5.44 16.20 1.97
C PRO A 30 5.27 15.02 0.99
N LYS A 31 6.31 14.22 0.74
CA LYS A 31 6.24 13.03 -0.11
C LYS A 31 5.27 11.97 0.42
N LEU A 32 5.00 11.95 1.73
CA LEU A 32 4.00 11.06 2.35
C LEU A 32 2.57 11.35 1.88
N SER A 33 2.29 12.59 1.45
CA SER A 33 0.97 12.98 0.94
C SER A 33 0.67 12.45 -0.47
N ALA A 34 1.64 11.80 -1.11
CA ALA A 34 1.51 11.29 -2.48
C ALA A 34 0.50 10.15 -2.63
N ASN A 35 -0.11 9.69 -1.53
CA ASN A 35 -1.14 8.65 -1.53
C ASN A 35 -0.63 7.35 -2.17
N ASN A 36 -1.32 6.82 -3.17
CA ASN A 36 -0.89 5.61 -3.88
C ASN A 36 0.35 5.78 -4.78
N TYR A 37 0.96 6.98 -4.83
CA TYR A 37 2.24 7.24 -5.51
C TYR A 37 3.41 7.42 -4.54
N GLN A 38 3.17 7.30 -3.23
CA GLN A 38 4.24 7.31 -2.24
C GLN A 38 5.22 6.15 -2.52
N ALA A 39 6.51 6.46 -2.63
CA ALA A 39 7.53 5.43 -2.81
C ALA A 39 7.68 4.57 -1.54
N TYR A 40 8.07 3.31 -1.72
CA TYR A 40 8.39 2.42 -0.60
C TYR A 40 9.63 2.93 0.15
N PRO A 41 9.65 2.88 1.48
CA PRO A 41 10.82 3.30 2.24
C PRO A 41 12.02 2.41 1.93
N THR A 42 13.20 3.00 1.85
CA THR A 42 14.46 2.26 1.62
C THR A 42 15.20 1.94 2.91
N THR A 43 14.88 2.66 3.99
CA THR A 43 15.53 2.57 5.32
C THR A 43 14.50 2.70 6.44
N GLY A 44 14.96 2.58 7.69
CA GLY A 44 14.09 2.77 8.86
C GLY A 44 13.22 1.56 9.19
N PHE A 45 13.63 0.35 8.78
CA PHE A 45 12.97 -0.89 9.20
C PHE A 45 13.46 -1.25 10.61
N PRO A 46 12.56 -1.40 11.59
CA PRO A 46 12.94 -1.86 12.93
C PRO A 46 13.37 -3.34 12.87
N ALA A 47 14.21 -3.73 13.80
CA ALA A 47 14.44 -5.15 14.04
C ALA A 47 13.12 -5.81 14.49
N LEU A 48 12.85 -6.99 13.95
CA LEU A 48 11.69 -7.77 14.35
C LEU A 48 11.91 -8.37 15.73
N THR A 49 10.84 -8.50 16.49
CA THR A 49 10.84 -9.16 17.79
C THR A 49 11.25 -10.63 17.63
N ALA A 50 12.19 -11.10 18.42
CA ALA A 50 12.64 -12.49 18.36
C ALA A 50 11.49 -13.48 18.63
N ALA A 51 11.48 -14.58 17.92
CA ALA A 51 10.48 -15.62 18.13
C ALA A 51 10.58 -16.21 19.57
N PRO A 52 9.45 -16.64 20.14
CA PRO A 52 9.46 -17.36 21.41
C PRO A 52 10.41 -18.58 21.36
N ALA A 53 10.99 -18.91 22.50
CA ALA A 53 12.03 -19.95 22.58
C ALA A 53 11.60 -21.28 21.95
N GLY A 54 12.40 -21.78 21.01
CA GLY A 54 12.21 -23.04 20.30
C GLY A 54 11.31 -22.95 19.07
N TYR A 55 10.72 -21.80 18.78
CA TYR A 55 10.00 -21.60 17.51
C TYR A 55 10.93 -21.14 16.40
N GLU A 56 10.83 -21.79 15.25
CA GLU A 56 11.59 -21.45 14.04
C GLU A 56 10.64 -21.15 12.87
N PRO A 57 10.96 -20.14 12.03
CA PRO A 57 10.16 -19.84 10.84
C PRO A 57 10.27 -20.96 9.82
N PHE A 58 9.14 -21.36 9.21
CA PHE A 58 9.13 -22.43 8.21
C PHE A 58 8.35 -22.11 6.94
N PHE A 59 7.44 -21.14 6.98
CA PHE A 59 6.62 -20.77 5.84
C PHE A 59 6.34 -19.27 5.81
N ILE A 60 6.31 -18.69 4.59
CA ILE A 60 5.91 -17.30 4.35
C ILE A 60 4.74 -17.27 3.38
N ASN A 61 3.69 -16.56 3.77
CA ASN A 61 2.54 -16.23 2.93
C ASN A 61 2.55 -14.73 2.63
N HIS A 62 2.63 -14.36 1.36
CA HIS A 62 2.87 -12.97 0.96
C HIS A 62 1.89 -12.51 -0.12
N TYR A 63 1.47 -11.25 -0.05
CA TYR A 63 0.89 -10.49 -1.16
C TYR A 63 1.54 -9.11 -1.25
N GLY A 64 2.16 -8.80 -2.39
CA GLY A 64 2.82 -7.53 -2.66
C GLY A 64 2.16 -6.76 -3.79
N ARG A 65 2.12 -5.45 -3.64
CA ARG A 65 1.82 -4.50 -4.71
C ARG A 65 3.04 -4.38 -5.63
N HIS A 66 2.84 -4.15 -6.94
CA HIS A 66 3.93 -3.75 -7.84
C HIS A 66 4.72 -2.54 -7.33
N GLY A 67 5.97 -2.42 -7.72
CA GLY A 67 6.85 -1.31 -7.35
C GLY A 67 6.47 0.04 -7.97
N SER A 68 7.28 1.05 -7.70
CA SER A 68 7.17 2.39 -8.29
C SER A 68 7.07 2.32 -9.82
N ARG A 69 6.27 3.20 -10.42
CA ARG A 69 5.93 3.17 -11.84
C ARG A 69 5.56 4.54 -12.38
N TRP A 70 5.52 4.66 -13.71
CA TRP A 70 4.92 5.79 -14.42
C TRP A 70 3.40 5.85 -14.18
N LEU A 71 2.81 7.06 -14.29
CA LEU A 71 1.35 7.21 -14.23
C LEU A 71 0.70 6.40 -15.36
N ILE A 72 -0.46 5.79 -15.07
CA ILE A 72 -1.18 4.96 -16.05
C ILE A 72 -1.96 5.81 -17.04
N ASN A 73 -2.51 6.94 -16.57
CA ASN A 73 -3.39 7.78 -17.37
C ASN A 73 -2.63 8.99 -17.91
N GLU A 74 -2.43 9.04 -19.21
CA GLU A 74 -1.74 10.13 -19.91
C GLU A 74 -2.35 11.51 -19.63
N LYS A 75 -3.67 11.59 -19.43
CA LYS A 75 -4.34 12.86 -19.12
C LYS A 75 -3.82 13.53 -17.85
N LYS A 76 -3.23 12.76 -16.93
CA LYS A 76 -2.62 13.31 -15.71
C LYS A 76 -1.38 14.14 -16.00
N TYR A 77 -0.64 13.81 -17.07
CA TYR A 77 0.47 14.61 -17.58
C TYR A 77 -0.01 15.72 -18.51
N THR A 78 -0.84 15.37 -19.49
CA THR A 78 -1.17 16.26 -20.60
C THR A 78 -2.14 17.37 -20.21
N TYR A 79 -3.08 17.17 -19.28
CA TYR A 79 -4.03 18.22 -18.92
C TYR A 79 -3.35 19.44 -18.24
N PRO A 80 -2.54 19.28 -17.17
CA PRO A 80 -1.83 20.44 -16.61
C PRO A 80 -0.84 21.06 -17.59
N LEU A 81 -0.17 20.25 -18.41
CA LEU A 81 0.73 20.71 -19.46
C LEU A 81 -0.01 21.63 -20.46
N GLN A 82 -1.15 21.19 -21.00
CA GLN A 82 -1.96 21.97 -21.95
C GLN A 82 -2.48 23.29 -21.36
N MET A 83 -2.87 23.28 -20.07
CA MET A 83 -3.33 24.51 -19.39
C MET A 83 -2.17 25.52 -19.22
N LEU A 84 -1.00 25.07 -18.89
CA LEU A 84 0.18 25.96 -18.80
C LEU A 84 0.63 26.43 -20.19
N GLU A 85 0.66 25.58 -21.22
CA GLU A 85 0.93 26.00 -22.58
C GLU A 85 -0.09 27.04 -23.10
N LYS A 86 -1.36 26.92 -22.73
CA LYS A 86 -2.36 27.94 -23.03
C LYS A 86 -2.01 29.27 -22.33
N GLY A 87 -1.54 29.22 -21.09
CA GLY A 87 -1.04 30.39 -20.37
C GLY A 87 0.18 31.02 -21.03
N GLU A 88 1.15 30.22 -21.46
CA GLU A 88 2.37 30.67 -22.16
C GLU A 88 2.01 31.39 -23.48
N ARG A 89 1.19 30.77 -24.34
CA ARG A 89 0.76 31.38 -25.62
C ARG A 89 0.04 32.71 -25.47
N ASN A 90 -0.58 32.97 -24.31
CA ASN A 90 -1.27 34.21 -24.00
C ASN A 90 -0.43 35.20 -23.15
N GLY A 91 0.84 34.86 -22.82
CA GLY A 91 1.69 35.70 -21.97
C GLY A 91 1.14 35.83 -20.53
N LYS A 92 0.48 34.81 -20.02
CA LYS A 92 -0.22 34.83 -18.73
C LYS A 92 0.42 33.94 -17.65
N LEU A 93 1.59 33.36 -17.90
CA LEU A 93 2.34 32.66 -16.87
C LEU A 93 3.10 33.64 -15.97
N THR A 94 3.26 33.24 -14.71
CA THR A 94 4.29 33.80 -13.84
C THR A 94 5.64 33.19 -14.19
N ARG A 95 6.73 33.71 -13.62
CA ARG A 95 8.04 33.06 -13.70
C ARG A 95 7.97 31.60 -13.21
N ARG A 96 7.33 31.37 -12.04
CA ARG A 96 7.18 30.02 -11.49
C ARG A 96 6.32 29.13 -12.39
N GLY A 97 5.27 29.70 -13.01
CA GLY A 97 4.46 28.98 -14.00
C GLY A 97 5.25 28.51 -15.20
N GLN A 98 6.22 29.32 -15.69
CA GLN A 98 7.10 28.92 -16.78
C GLN A 98 8.06 27.80 -16.36
N GLU A 99 8.68 27.88 -15.17
CA GLU A 99 9.54 26.84 -14.62
C GLU A 99 8.78 25.51 -14.49
N VAL A 100 7.53 25.54 -14.03
CA VAL A 100 6.67 24.33 -13.91
C VAL A 100 6.34 23.75 -15.29
N LEU A 101 6.04 24.60 -16.26
CA LEU A 101 5.78 24.18 -17.64
C LEU A 101 6.97 23.41 -18.21
N ASP A 102 8.19 23.94 -18.02
CA ASP A 102 9.41 23.30 -18.53
C ASP A 102 9.66 21.94 -17.86
N VAL A 103 9.40 21.83 -16.55
CA VAL A 103 9.46 20.55 -15.83
C VAL A 103 8.42 19.58 -16.39
N LEU A 104 7.16 20.01 -16.58
CA LEU A 104 6.09 19.12 -17.10
C LEU A 104 6.38 18.66 -18.53
N ARG A 105 7.01 19.47 -19.37
CA ARG A 105 7.46 19.07 -20.71
C ARG A 105 8.49 17.94 -20.62
N GLN A 106 9.46 18.05 -19.72
CA GLN A 106 10.48 17.01 -19.49
C GLN A 106 9.84 15.71 -18.98
N VAL A 107 8.97 15.80 -17.96
CA VAL A 107 8.27 14.65 -17.38
C VAL A 107 7.38 13.96 -18.42
N HIS A 108 6.60 14.73 -19.18
CA HIS A 108 5.74 14.19 -20.22
C HIS A 108 6.57 13.53 -21.34
N GLN A 109 7.66 14.16 -21.78
CA GLN A 109 8.55 13.56 -22.80
C GLN A 109 9.14 12.23 -22.30
N ALA A 110 9.58 12.18 -21.04
CA ALA A 110 10.13 10.96 -20.44
C ALA A 110 9.08 9.85 -20.25
N SER A 111 7.79 10.21 -20.09
CA SER A 111 6.69 9.25 -19.87
C SER A 111 6.15 8.63 -21.18
N LYS A 112 6.52 9.16 -22.33
CA LYS A 112 6.01 8.67 -23.63
C LYS A 112 6.38 7.21 -23.86
N GLY A 113 5.36 6.40 -24.18
CA GLY A 113 5.50 4.97 -24.38
C GLY A 113 5.70 4.16 -23.09
N ARG A 114 5.69 4.81 -21.90
CA ARG A 114 6.00 4.18 -20.61
C ARG A 114 4.84 4.21 -19.60
N LEU A 115 3.63 4.50 -20.05
CA LEU A 115 2.47 4.61 -19.17
C LEU A 115 2.22 3.31 -18.39
N GLY A 116 2.28 3.40 -17.07
CA GLY A 116 2.06 2.27 -16.16
C GLY A 116 3.21 1.26 -16.08
N GLU A 117 4.34 1.52 -16.76
CA GLU A 117 5.55 0.69 -16.66
C GLU A 117 6.23 0.84 -15.31
N LEU A 118 6.82 -0.24 -14.83
CA LEU A 118 7.68 -0.25 -13.64
C LEU A 118 8.87 0.69 -13.87
N SER A 119 9.24 1.47 -12.87
CA SER A 119 10.41 2.34 -12.92
C SER A 119 11.65 1.64 -12.33
N ASP A 120 12.85 2.20 -12.55
CA ASP A 120 14.08 1.68 -11.97
C ASP A 120 13.99 1.58 -10.43
N ILE A 121 13.44 2.61 -9.77
CA ILE A 121 13.13 2.58 -8.33
C ILE A 121 12.17 1.42 -7.99
N GLY A 122 11.19 1.13 -8.86
CA GLY A 122 10.27 0.02 -8.65
C GLY A 122 10.96 -1.35 -8.71
N HIS A 123 11.94 -1.53 -9.60
CA HIS A 123 12.80 -2.72 -9.64
C HIS A 123 13.61 -2.85 -8.35
N GLU A 124 14.30 -1.78 -7.94
CA GLU A 124 15.13 -1.73 -6.72
C GLU A 124 14.32 -2.05 -5.45
N GLN A 125 13.09 -1.55 -5.35
CA GLN A 125 12.21 -1.80 -4.20
C GLN A 125 12.00 -3.30 -3.99
N HIS A 126 11.64 -4.04 -5.03
CA HIS A 126 11.39 -5.48 -4.95
C HIS A 126 12.67 -6.27 -4.68
N GLN A 127 13.80 -5.88 -5.29
CA GLN A 127 15.09 -6.48 -4.99
C GLN A 127 15.47 -6.32 -3.50
N GLN A 128 15.22 -5.16 -2.92
CA GLN A 128 15.51 -4.89 -1.52
C GLN A 128 14.55 -5.64 -0.57
N ILE A 129 13.26 -5.71 -0.90
CA ILE A 129 12.26 -6.48 -0.12
C ILE A 129 12.67 -7.96 -0.07
N ALA A 130 12.98 -8.56 -1.22
CA ALA A 130 13.42 -9.96 -1.27
C ALA A 130 14.67 -10.23 -0.45
N ARG A 131 15.65 -9.31 -0.53
CA ARG A 131 16.90 -9.42 0.23
C ARG A 131 16.67 -9.35 1.74
N ARG A 132 15.81 -8.42 2.20
CA ARG A 132 15.45 -8.33 3.63
C ARG A 132 14.61 -9.54 4.09
N MET A 133 13.67 -10.01 3.27
CA MET A 133 12.89 -11.21 3.55
C MET A 133 13.78 -12.43 3.75
N PHE A 134 14.73 -12.66 2.85
CA PHE A 134 15.71 -13.75 2.95
C PHE A 134 16.58 -13.62 4.20
N ASN A 135 17.10 -12.43 4.49
CA ASN A 135 17.98 -12.17 5.63
C ASN A 135 17.25 -12.32 6.98
N ASN A 136 15.97 -11.93 7.05
CA ASN A 136 15.17 -12.04 8.27
C ASN A 136 14.72 -13.50 8.54
N PHE A 137 14.49 -14.29 7.49
CA PHE A 137 13.92 -15.63 7.59
C PHE A 137 14.70 -16.68 6.77
N PRO A 138 16.03 -16.83 6.93
CA PRO A 138 16.83 -17.71 6.10
C PRO A 138 16.41 -19.20 6.23
N GLN A 139 15.78 -19.58 7.34
CA GLN A 139 15.26 -20.93 7.56
C GLN A 139 14.16 -21.31 6.57
N VAL A 140 13.40 -20.33 6.06
CA VAL A 140 12.34 -20.54 5.06
C VAL A 140 12.93 -20.85 3.68
N PHE A 141 14.14 -20.33 3.41
CA PHE A 141 14.81 -20.41 2.10
C PHE A 141 15.98 -21.38 2.10
N LYS A 142 15.84 -22.53 2.78
CA LYS A 142 16.84 -23.62 2.76
C LYS A 142 16.92 -24.27 1.39
N ASP A 143 18.00 -25.03 1.18
CA ASP A 143 18.21 -25.83 -0.03
C ASP A 143 17.00 -26.71 -0.35
N GLY A 144 16.54 -26.65 -1.58
CA GLY A 144 15.37 -27.39 -2.05
C GLY A 144 14.01 -26.82 -1.61
N ALA A 145 13.98 -25.74 -0.81
CA ALA A 145 12.72 -25.16 -0.36
C ALA A 145 11.87 -24.69 -1.54
N PRO A 146 10.56 -25.03 -1.57
CA PRO A 146 9.68 -24.60 -2.61
C PRO A 146 9.32 -23.11 -2.43
N VAL A 147 9.46 -22.32 -3.48
CA VAL A 147 8.97 -20.94 -3.56
C VAL A 147 8.01 -20.82 -4.72
N ARG A 148 6.74 -20.61 -4.42
CA ARG A 148 5.70 -20.43 -5.45
C ARG A 148 5.41 -18.96 -5.61
N ALA A 149 5.87 -18.36 -6.71
CA ALA A 149 5.61 -16.96 -7.04
C ALA A 149 4.49 -16.85 -8.09
N ARG A 150 3.50 -16.03 -7.80
CA ARG A 150 2.33 -15.78 -8.64
C ARG A 150 2.16 -14.30 -8.87
N SER A 151 1.83 -13.90 -10.09
CA SER A 151 1.56 -12.51 -10.44
C SER A 151 0.21 -12.36 -11.12
N THR A 152 -0.38 -11.17 -11.01
CA THR A 152 -1.42 -10.80 -11.97
C THR A 152 -0.84 -10.74 -13.38
N VAL A 153 -1.69 -10.81 -14.40
CA VAL A 153 -1.26 -10.79 -15.83
C VAL A 153 -0.74 -9.41 -16.30
N VAL A 154 -0.56 -8.47 -15.39
CA VAL A 154 -0.11 -7.10 -15.69
C VAL A 154 1.42 -7.04 -15.64
N ILE A 155 2.05 -6.58 -16.72
CA ILE A 155 3.51 -6.60 -16.92
C ILE A 155 4.28 -6.07 -15.72
N ARG A 156 3.91 -4.91 -15.15
CA ARG A 156 4.61 -4.36 -13.98
C ARG A 156 4.57 -5.26 -12.75
N CYS A 157 3.51 -6.06 -12.58
CA CYS A 157 3.41 -7.03 -11.48
C CYS A 157 4.30 -8.24 -11.75
N ILE A 158 4.33 -8.73 -13.01
CA ILE A 158 5.22 -9.81 -13.45
C ILE A 158 6.68 -9.40 -13.25
N LEU A 159 7.05 -8.18 -13.64
CA LEU A 159 8.41 -7.67 -13.44
C LEU A 159 8.75 -7.48 -11.96
N SER A 160 7.79 -7.06 -11.12
CA SER A 160 7.97 -6.98 -9.67
C SER A 160 8.24 -8.37 -9.08
N MET A 161 7.45 -9.38 -9.47
CA MET A 161 7.69 -10.78 -9.12
C MET A 161 9.08 -11.23 -9.53
N GLN A 162 9.45 -10.98 -10.80
CA GLN A 162 10.73 -11.42 -11.34
C GLN A 162 11.92 -10.83 -10.56
N ASN A 163 11.86 -9.54 -10.16
CA ASN A 163 12.92 -8.94 -9.36
C ASN A 163 13.12 -9.62 -8.00
N GLU A 164 12.04 -10.03 -7.32
CA GLU A 164 12.19 -10.77 -6.07
C GLU A 164 12.72 -12.19 -6.30
N VAL A 165 12.23 -12.89 -7.32
CA VAL A 165 12.67 -14.23 -7.70
C VAL A 165 14.15 -14.24 -8.07
N ASP A 166 14.63 -13.26 -8.84
CA ASP A 166 16.03 -13.16 -9.24
C ASP A 166 16.95 -12.98 -8.02
N VAL A 167 16.54 -12.15 -7.06
CA VAL A 167 17.30 -11.98 -5.82
C VAL A 167 17.31 -13.26 -4.99
N LEU A 168 16.16 -13.90 -4.77
CA LEU A 168 16.09 -15.16 -4.02
C LEU A 168 16.93 -16.26 -4.67
N SER A 169 16.86 -16.40 -6.01
CA SER A 169 17.68 -17.34 -6.78
C SER A 169 19.17 -17.05 -6.67
N SER A 170 19.56 -15.77 -6.63
CA SER A 170 20.96 -15.37 -6.47
C SER A 170 21.50 -15.64 -5.07
N LEU A 171 20.68 -15.53 -4.04
CA LEU A 171 21.02 -15.77 -2.64
C LEU A 171 21.09 -17.28 -2.32
N ASN A 172 20.17 -18.06 -2.89
CA ASN A 172 20.22 -19.51 -2.82
C ASN A 172 19.81 -20.17 -4.16
N PRO A 173 20.76 -20.53 -5.02
CA PRO A 173 20.49 -21.16 -6.32
C PRO A 173 19.84 -22.56 -6.25
N ARG A 174 19.75 -23.15 -5.04
CA ARG A 174 19.15 -24.47 -4.82
C ARG A 174 17.68 -24.39 -4.40
N LEU A 175 17.08 -23.20 -4.37
CA LEU A 175 15.64 -23.05 -4.17
C LEU A 175 14.85 -23.68 -5.34
N ASN A 176 13.75 -24.33 -5.03
CA ASN A 176 12.81 -24.83 -6.04
C ASN A 176 11.76 -23.77 -6.33
N ILE A 177 12.09 -22.80 -7.20
CA ILE A 177 11.22 -21.67 -7.51
C ILE A 177 10.34 -21.98 -8.73
N THR A 178 9.04 -21.78 -8.58
CA THR A 178 8.08 -21.83 -9.68
C THR A 178 7.37 -20.47 -9.84
N THR A 179 7.21 -20.02 -11.07
CA THR A 179 6.55 -18.74 -11.38
C THR A 179 5.34 -18.98 -12.27
N ASP A 180 4.28 -18.18 -12.07
CA ASP A 180 3.11 -18.18 -12.93
C ASP A 180 2.45 -16.78 -12.96
N ALA A 181 1.80 -16.47 -14.10
CA ALA A 181 0.95 -15.29 -14.29
C ALA A 181 -0.16 -15.65 -15.26
N SER A 182 -1.20 -16.31 -14.79
CA SER A 182 -2.29 -16.82 -15.61
C SER A 182 -3.64 -16.20 -15.28
N GLN A 183 -4.54 -16.19 -16.27
CA GLN A 183 -5.93 -15.77 -16.07
C GLN A 183 -6.67 -16.68 -15.09
N ALA A 184 -6.27 -17.95 -14.98
CA ALA A 184 -6.86 -18.92 -14.05
C ALA A 184 -6.69 -18.51 -12.58
N GLU A 185 -5.62 -17.76 -12.26
CA GLU A 185 -5.33 -17.29 -10.90
C GLU A 185 -6.03 -15.95 -10.55
N MET A 186 -6.61 -15.25 -11.56
CA MET A 186 -7.17 -13.91 -11.34
C MET A 186 -8.38 -13.88 -10.43
N TYR A 187 -9.08 -14.99 -10.22
CA TYR A 187 -10.23 -15.06 -9.32
C TYR A 187 -9.89 -14.77 -7.84
N TYR A 188 -8.61 -14.92 -7.45
CA TYR A 188 -8.14 -14.51 -6.12
C TYR A 188 -7.01 -13.46 -6.17
N MET A 189 -6.27 -13.37 -7.29
CA MET A 189 -5.16 -12.41 -7.41
C MET A 189 -5.61 -10.97 -7.66
N ASN A 190 -6.74 -10.79 -8.35
CA ASN A 190 -7.30 -9.47 -8.68
C ASN A 190 -8.77 -9.63 -9.11
N TYR A 191 -9.61 -10.05 -8.17
CA TYR A 191 -11.01 -10.34 -8.46
C TYR A 191 -11.82 -9.07 -8.71
N SER A 192 -12.73 -9.12 -9.70
CA SER A 192 -13.69 -8.07 -9.98
C SER A 192 -15.09 -8.50 -9.54
N ASP A 193 -15.55 -7.96 -8.43
CA ASP A 193 -16.85 -8.31 -7.83
C ASP A 193 -18.00 -7.52 -8.46
N SER A 194 -18.97 -8.22 -9.03
CA SER A 194 -20.16 -7.63 -9.67
C SER A 194 -21.10 -6.92 -8.68
N VAL A 195 -21.04 -7.26 -7.39
CA VAL A 195 -21.83 -6.59 -6.32
C VAL A 195 -21.12 -5.33 -5.84
N VAL A 196 -19.80 -5.39 -5.70
CA VAL A 196 -18.99 -4.27 -5.17
C VAL A 196 -18.90 -3.11 -6.16
N ASN A 197 -18.74 -3.38 -7.45
CA ASN A 197 -18.57 -2.34 -8.45
C ASN A 197 -19.74 -1.33 -8.51
N PRO A 198 -21.02 -1.73 -8.49
CA PRO A 198 -22.15 -0.80 -8.38
C PRO A 198 -22.14 0.03 -7.08
N LEU A 199 -21.78 -0.57 -5.93
CA LEU A 199 -21.67 0.13 -4.66
C LEU A 199 -20.61 1.24 -4.71
N ARG A 200 -19.45 0.98 -5.28
CA ARG A 200 -18.39 1.98 -5.53
C ARG A 200 -18.89 3.11 -6.44
N ALA A 201 -19.58 2.75 -7.52
CA ALA A 201 -20.10 3.70 -8.49
C ALA A 201 -21.15 4.64 -7.87
N SER A 202 -22.03 4.12 -6.98
CA SER A 202 -23.06 4.92 -6.30
C SER A 202 -22.49 6.04 -5.44
N MET A 203 -21.20 5.97 -5.05
CA MET A 203 -20.53 6.98 -4.24
C MET A 203 -19.94 8.16 -5.05
N ALA A 204 -20.13 8.21 -6.36
CA ALA A 204 -19.56 9.25 -7.22
C ALA A 204 -19.94 10.67 -6.80
N GLU A 205 -21.22 10.94 -6.52
CA GLU A 205 -21.69 12.28 -6.10
C GLU A 205 -21.15 12.64 -4.70
N LYS A 206 -21.04 11.69 -3.78
CA LYS A 206 -20.44 11.93 -2.46
C LYS A 206 -18.97 12.33 -2.61
N ARG A 207 -18.18 11.62 -3.44
CA ARG A 207 -16.78 11.99 -3.72
C ARG A 207 -16.67 13.36 -4.37
N LYS A 208 -17.54 13.70 -5.34
CA LYS A 208 -17.60 15.02 -5.96
C LYS A 208 -17.94 16.13 -4.96
N HIS A 209 -18.86 15.86 -4.01
CA HIS A 209 -19.15 16.79 -2.93
C HIS A 209 -17.88 17.14 -2.13
N TYR A 210 -17.12 16.14 -1.67
CA TYR A 210 -15.90 16.36 -0.90
C TYR A 210 -14.76 16.97 -1.72
N LEU A 211 -14.65 16.64 -3.01
CA LEU A 211 -13.76 17.31 -3.93
C LEU A 211 -14.02 18.83 -3.93
N ASN A 212 -15.29 19.21 -4.09
CA ASN A 212 -15.68 20.62 -4.13
C ASN A 212 -15.53 21.32 -2.77
N LYS A 213 -15.78 20.60 -1.67
CA LYS A 213 -15.71 21.14 -0.32
C LYS A 213 -14.26 21.38 0.14
N TRP A 214 -13.35 20.44 -0.14
CA TRP A 214 -12.02 20.48 0.45
C TRP A 214 -10.96 21.10 -0.46
N LEU A 215 -11.08 21.01 -1.79
CA LEU A 215 -10.05 21.52 -2.68
C LEU A 215 -10.32 22.97 -3.10
N ASN A 216 -9.30 23.81 -2.88
CA ASN A 216 -9.32 25.21 -3.29
C ASN A 216 -8.06 25.53 -4.13
N PRO A 217 -8.15 25.54 -5.47
CA PRO A 217 -6.98 25.70 -6.32
C PRO A 217 -6.45 27.14 -6.40
N LYS A 218 -7.11 28.14 -5.75
CA LYS A 218 -6.80 29.56 -5.92
C LYS A 218 -5.35 29.92 -5.59
N GLY A 219 -4.77 29.33 -4.53
CA GLY A 219 -3.38 29.59 -4.11
C GLY A 219 -2.40 29.13 -5.18
N MET A 220 -2.51 27.87 -5.61
CA MET A 220 -1.71 27.30 -6.68
C MET A 220 -1.85 28.07 -7.99
N MET A 221 -3.08 28.43 -8.39
CA MET A 221 -3.33 29.19 -9.63
C MET A 221 -2.65 30.56 -9.63
N LYS A 222 -2.58 31.27 -8.49
CA LYS A 222 -1.87 32.55 -8.36
C LYS A 222 -0.35 32.38 -8.49
N LYS A 223 0.20 31.24 -8.10
CA LYS A 223 1.63 30.94 -8.28
C LYS A 223 1.97 30.64 -9.74
N LEU A 224 1.03 30.06 -10.50
CA LEU A 224 1.26 29.64 -11.89
C LEU A 224 0.89 30.73 -12.92
N PHE A 225 -0.17 31.50 -12.68
CA PHE A 225 -0.70 32.48 -13.64
C PHE A 225 -0.71 33.90 -13.09
N SER A 226 -0.23 34.84 -13.90
CA SER A 226 -0.16 36.28 -13.58
C SER A 226 -1.52 36.98 -13.65
N ASP A 227 -2.51 36.39 -14.36
CA ASP A 227 -3.82 37.00 -14.63
C ASP A 227 -4.94 36.07 -14.16
N GLN A 228 -5.59 36.42 -13.05
CA GLN A 228 -6.68 35.63 -12.47
C GLN A 228 -7.98 35.70 -13.27
N LYS A 229 -8.16 36.75 -14.13
CA LYS A 229 -9.29 36.81 -15.07
C LYS A 229 -9.08 35.74 -16.16
N PHE A 230 -7.86 35.63 -16.71
CA PHE A 230 -7.53 34.58 -17.66
C PHE A 230 -7.76 33.18 -17.05
N VAL A 231 -7.41 32.95 -15.80
CA VAL A 231 -7.66 31.65 -15.11
C VAL A 231 -9.13 31.31 -15.11
N ARG A 232 -10.02 32.26 -14.70
CA ARG A 232 -11.47 32.01 -14.67
C ARG A 232 -12.07 31.74 -16.04
N ASP A 233 -11.60 32.46 -17.06
CA ASP A 233 -12.17 32.43 -18.41
C ASP A 233 -11.59 31.29 -19.27
N SER A 234 -10.44 30.73 -18.90
CA SER A 234 -9.65 29.87 -19.78
C SER A 234 -9.23 28.53 -19.20
N ILE A 235 -9.29 28.35 -17.87
CA ILE A 235 -8.96 27.08 -17.21
C ILE A 235 -10.25 26.39 -16.82
N ASP A 236 -10.58 25.31 -17.51
CA ASP A 236 -11.89 24.64 -17.42
C ASP A 236 -12.16 24.08 -16.02
N ASP A 237 -11.15 23.46 -15.36
CA ASP A 237 -11.28 22.85 -14.04
C ASP A 237 -9.99 22.96 -13.23
N GLY A 238 -9.96 24.00 -12.36
CA GLY A 238 -8.81 24.26 -11.50
C GLY A 238 -8.58 23.18 -10.43
N ARG A 239 -9.63 22.50 -9.95
CA ARG A 239 -9.48 21.40 -8.98
C ARG A 239 -8.88 20.17 -9.64
N LYS A 240 -9.30 19.85 -10.84
CA LYS A 240 -8.71 18.79 -11.66
C LYS A 240 -7.23 19.06 -11.95
N MET A 241 -6.89 20.31 -12.28
CA MET A 241 -5.50 20.72 -12.46
C MET A 241 -4.69 20.52 -11.18
N MET A 242 -5.24 20.91 -10.02
CA MET A 242 -4.61 20.73 -8.71
C MET A 242 -4.36 19.25 -8.39
N LEU A 243 -5.37 18.38 -8.59
CA LEU A 243 -5.23 16.94 -8.39
C LEU A 243 -4.14 16.33 -9.27
N TYR A 244 -4.16 16.65 -10.56
CA TYR A 244 -3.22 16.05 -11.51
C TYR A 244 -1.78 16.56 -11.30
N LEU A 245 -1.59 17.85 -10.98
CA LEU A 245 -0.29 18.37 -10.59
C LEU A 245 0.23 17.71 -9.31
N MET A 246 -0.64 17.50 -8.29
CA MET A 246 -0.24 16.81 -7.07
C MET A 246 0.14 15.34 -7.35
N GLU A 247 -0.57 14.64 -8.24
CA GLU A 247 -0.23 13.27 -8.62
C GLU A 247 1.09 13.19 -9.40
N VAL A 248 1.34 14.12 -10.32
CA VAL A 248 2.64 14.22 -11.02
C VAL A 248 3.75 14.51 -10.01
N THR A 249 3.55 15.48 -9.11
CA THR A 249 4.49 15.83 -8.05
C THR A 249 4.82 14.62 -7.17
N GLY A 250 3.78 13.91 -6.71
CA GLY A 250 3.94 12.72 -5.89
C GLY A 250 4.64 11.57 -6.63
N ASN A 251 4.40 11.44 -7.94
CA ASN A 251 5.00 10.38 -8.75
C ASN A 251 6.49 10.62 -9.06
N MET A 252 7.01 11.85 -8.94
CA MET A 252 8.42 12.14 -9.19
C MET A 252 9.37 11.35 -8.28
N GLN A 253 8.95 11.02 -7.06
CA GLN A 253 9.72 10.16 -6.16
C GLN A 253 9.87 8.71 -6.65
N SER A 254 9.19 8.35 -7.72
CA SER A 254 9.30 7.04 -8.38
C SER A 254 10.40 7.00 -9.46
N HIS A 255 11.14 8.08 -9.69
CA HIS A 255 12.07 8.21 -10.81
C HIS A 255 13.35 8.93 -10.39
N HIS A 256 14.51 8.27 -10.46
CA HIS A 256 15.81 8.86 -10.10
C HIS A 256 16.09 10.20 -10.79
N GLN A 257 15.77 10.29 -12.08
CA GLN A 257 15.99 11.50 -12.88
C GLN A 257 15.21 12.74 -12.40
N PHE A 258 14.20 12.56 -11.54
CA PHE A 258 13.37 13.65 -11.00
C PHE A 258 13.50 13.82 -9.48
N GLU A 259 14.43 13.14 -8.82
CA GLU A 259 14.60 13.22 -7.35
C GLU A 259 14.85 14.62 -6.84
N GLN A 260 15.53 15.46 -7.64
CA GLN A 260 15.87 16.86 -7.30
C GLN A 260 14.75 17.84 -7.66
N VAL A 261 13.71 17.39 -8.37
CA VAL A 261 12.60 18.25 -8.76
C VAL A 261 11.62 18.37 -7.61
N ASN A 262 11.39 19.60 -7.15
CA ASN A 262 10.39 19.90 -6.12
C ASN A 262 9.27 20.77 -6.68
N LEU A 263 8.07 20.22 -6.75
CA LEU A 263 6.84 20.94 -7.08
C LEU A 263 5.89 21.08 -5.89
N TYR A 264 6.24 20.56 -4.70
CA TYR A 264 5.41 20.72 -3.50
C TYR A 264 5.28 22.19 -3.05
N ASP A 265 6.24 23.04 -3.40
CA ASP A 265 6.20 24.49 -3.14
C ASP A 265 5.07 25.23 -3.86
N LEU A 266 4.44 24.61 -4.87
CA LEU A 266 3.24 25.12 -5.51
C LEU A 266 2.03 25.14 -4.57
N PHE A 267 2.00 24.26 -3.60
CA PHE A 267 0.92 24.03 -2.68
C PHE A 267 1.25 24.60 -1.29
N SER A 268 0.24 25.07 -0.60
CA SER A 268 0.36 25.33 0.85
C SER A 268 0.24 24.01 1.63
N ASP A 269 0.62 24.03 2.90
CA ASP A 269 0.42 22.85 3.80
C ASP A 269 -1.05 22.44 3.83
N ASP A 270 -1.97 23.42 3.79
CA ASP A 270 -3.42 23.16 3.72
C ASP A 270 -3.84 22.53 2.39
N ASP A 271 -3.24 22.93 1.28
CA ASP A 271 -3.51 22.32 -0.03
C ASP A 271 -3.02 20.87 -0.05
N ILE A 272 -1.81 20.60 0.42
CA ILE A 272 -1.22 19.25 0.51
C ILE A 272 -2.12 18.35 1.35
N TYR A 273 -2.48 18.79 2.54
CA TYR A 273 -3.38 18.05 3.42
C TYR A 273 -4.77 17.83 2.79
N SER A 274 -5.36 18.85 2.16
CA SER A 274 -6.70 18.77 1.59
C SER A 274 -6.79 17.82 0.40
N VAL A 275 -5.78 17.81 -0.47
CA VAL A 275 -5.71 16.86 -1.59
C VAL A 275 -5.52 15.45 -1.08
N TRP A 276 -4.62 15.24 -0.13
CA TRP A 276 -4.44 13.93 0.47
C TRP A 276 -5.72 13.46 1.19
N ARG A 277 -6.36 14.32 1.99
CA ARG A 277 -7.60 14.02 2.71
C ARG A 277 -8.72 13.57 1.77
N TYR A 278 -8.87 14.26 0.64
CA TYR A 278 -9.83 13.86 -0.40
C TYR A 278 -9.51 12.47 -0.97
N ASN A 279 -8.25 12.22 -1.29
CA ASN A 279 -7.81 10.92 -1.79
C ASN A 279 -7.99 9.82 -0.74
N ASN A 280 -7.63 10.09 0.53
CA ASN A 280 -7.81 9.19 1.65
C ASN A 280 -9.27 8.77 1.81
N ALA A 281 -10.19 9.73 1.83
CA ALA A 281 -11.63 9.47 1.90
C ALA A 281 -12.15 8.72 0.66
N SER A 282 -11.63 9.04 -0.53
CA SER A 282 -12.00 8.35 -1.77
C SER A 282 -11.58 6.87 -1.74
N TRP A 283 -10.38 6.57 -1.25
CA TRP A 283 -9.90 5.20 -1.06
C TRP A 283 -10.70 4.46 0.01
N TYR A 284 -11.00 5.12 1.14
CA TYR A 284 -11.84 4.54 2.18
C TYR A 284 -13.22 4.13 1.67
N ILE A 285 -13.88 5.01 0.90
CA ILE A 285 -15.19 4.72 0.29
C ILE A 285 -15.12 3.52 -0.67
N THR A 286 -14.01 3.37 -1.40
CA THR A 286 -13.91 2.39 -2.49
C THR A 286 -13.19 1.10 -2.10
N SER A 287 -12.63 1.01 -0.89
CA SER A 287 -11.80 -0.12 -0.48
C SER A 287 -11.87 -0.45 1.01
N GLY A 288 -12.40 0.46 1.82
CA GLY A 288 -12.50 0.29 3.28
C GLY A 288 -13.79 -0.39 3.72
N GLU A 289 -13.80 -0.85 4.97
CA GLU A 289 -14.97 -1.47 5.62
C GLU A 289 -15.97 -0.39 6.09
N THR A 290 -16.48 0.41 5.14
CA THR A 290 -17.37 1.55 5.44
C THR A 290 -18.86 1.19 5.35
N PRO A 291 -19.69 1.65 6.32
CA PRO A 291 -21.15 1.54 6.22
C PRO A 291 -21.74 2.26 5.00
N LEU A 292 -21.02 3.23 4.41
CA LEU A 292 -21.45 3.92 3.18
C LEU A 292 -21.58 2.97 1.99
N THR A 293 -20.81 1.89 1.97
CA THR A 293 -20.89 0.82 0.98
C THR A 293 -21.23 -0.52 1.63
N GLN A 294 -22.07 -0.48 2.69
CA GLN A 294 -22.64 -1.65 3.39
C GLN A 294 -21.58 -2.57 4.02
N CYS A 295 -20.38 -2.06 4.34
CA CYS A 295 -19.25 -2.86 4.81
C CYS A 295 -18.99 -4.09 3.90
N ARG A 296 -19.04 -3.87 2.57
CA ARG A 296 -19.01 -4.98 1.59
C ARG A 296 -17.78 -4.93 0.69
N VAL A 297 -17.15 -3.76 0.54
CA VAL A 297 -16.15 -3.53 -0.51
C VAL A 297 -14.87 -4.33 -0.28
N ASP A 298 -14.44 -4.48 0.97
CA ASP A 298 -13.27 -5.23 1.37
C ASP A 298 -13.42 -6.75 1.13
N TYR A 299 -14.65 -7.27 1.13
CA TYR A 299 -14.96 -8.68 0.82
C TYR A 299 -14.68 -9.09 -0.63
N MET A 300 -14.34 -8.15 -1.51
CA MET A 300 -13.81 -8.50 -2.83
C MET A 300 -12.51 -9.32 -2.73
N GLU A 301 -11.81 -9.24 -1.60
CA GLU A 301 -10.58 -10.01 -1.34
C GLU A 301 -10.83 -11.32 -0.57
N ALA A 302 -12.08 -11.74 -0.40
CA ALA A 302 -12.44 -12.98 0.31
C ALA A 302 -11.78 -14.22 -0.31
N ASN A 303 -11.69 -14.29 -1.64
CA ASN A 303 -11.01 -15.38 -2.34
C ASN A 303 -9.52 -15.42 -2.04
N LEU A 304 -8.88 -14.26 -1.95
CA LEU A 304 -7.45 -14.14 -1.63
C LEU A 304 -7.21 -14.53 -0.17
N LEU A 305 -8.02 -14.06 0.77
CA LEU A 305 -7.92 -14.45 2.17
C LEU A 305 -8.12 -15.97 2.36
N ARG A 306 -9.06 -16.57 1.64
CA ARG A 306 -9.24 -18.03 1.62
C ARG A 306 -7.98 -18.74 1.10
N ASN A 307 -7.40 -18.25 0.02
CA ASN A 307 -6.17 -18.81 -0.54
C ASN A 307 -4.97 -18.69 0.43
N PHE A 308 -4.89 -17.62 1.25
CA PHE A 308 -3.92 -17.50 2.33
C PHE A 308 -4.11 -18.60 3.39
N ILE A 309 -5.35 -18.84 3.82
CA ILE A 309 -5.67 -19.89 4.80
C ILE A 309 -5.30 -21.28 4.25
N GLU A 310 -5.71 -21.58 3.02
CA GLU A 310 -5.45 -22.87 2.37
C GLU A 310 -3.96 -23.14 2.16
N ASP A 311 -3.17 -22.12 1.82
CA ASP A 311 -1.72 -22.24 1.66
C ASP A 311 -1.04 -22.50 3.02
N ALA A 312 -1.49 -21.80 4.08
CA ALA A 312 -0.99 -22.03 5.42
C ALA A 312 -1.34 -23.45 5.92
N ASP A 313 -2.60 -23.86 5.79
CA ASP A 313 -3.04 -25.20 6.20
C ASP A 313 -2.25 -26.31 5.47
N ARG A 314 -1.99 -26.16 4.17
CA ARG A 314 -1.14 -27.10 3.41
C ARG A 314 0.29 -27.14 3.92
N ALA A 315 0.89 -25.98 4.21
CA ALA A 315 2.26 -25.90 4.72
C ALA A 315 2.38 -26.52 6.13
N ILE A 316 1.35 -26.39 6.95
CA ILE A 316 1.31 -26.93 8.32
C ILE A 316 1.13 -28.46 8.32
N THR A 317 0.21 -28.97 7.47
CA THR A 317 -0.18 -30.40 7.45
C THR A 317 0.72 -31.25 6.56
N SER A 318 1.66 -30.68 5.83
CA SER A 318 2.60 -31.42 4.98
C SER A 318 3.43 -32.39 5.82
N ALA A 319 3.45 -33.69 5.45
CA ALA A 319 4.17 -34.77 6.15
C ALA A 319 5.70 -34.57 6.14
N GLU A 320 6.19 -33.93 5.10
CA GLU A 320 7.54 -33.35 5.06
C GLU A 320 7.36 -31.84 4.96
N PRO A 321 7.50 -31.13 6.07
CA PRO A 321 7.38 -29.70 6.03
C PRO A 321 8.60 -29.13 5.33
N ALA A 322 8.64 -29.20 4.02
CA ALA A 322 9.56 -28.38 3.26
C ALA A 322 9.21 -26.93 3.63
N PRO A 323 10.10 -26.22 4.31
CA PRO A 323 9.92 -24.79 4.46
C PRO A 323 9.72 -24.20 3.08
N GLY A 324 9.14 -23.02 2.98
CA GLY A 324 8.93 -22.45 1.68
C GLY A 324 8.13 -21.16 1.73
N ALA A 325 7.80 -20.64 0.56
CA ALA A 325 7.06 -19.40 0.46
C ALA A 325 6.01 -19.44 -0.64
N SER A 326 4.88 -18.77 -0.40
CA SER A 326 3.86 -18.45 -1.39
C SER A 326 3.84 -16.94 -1.58
N LEU A 327 4.42 -16.47 -2.69
CA LEU A 327 4.60 -15.06 -3.01
C LEU A 327 3.59 -14.66 -4.08
N ARG A 328 2.86 -13.57 -3.85
CA ARG A 328 1.84 -13.04 -4.78
C ARG A 328 2.11 -11.58 -5.08
N PHE A 329 1.93 -11.19 -6.35
CA PHE A 329 2.25 -9.84 -6.83
C PHE A 329 1.07 -9.25 -7.61
N GLY A 330 0.60 -8.08 -7.15
CA GLY A 330 -0.57 -7.44 -7.74
C GLY A 330 -0.62 -5.93 -7.50
N HIS A 331 -1.72 -5.46 -6.89
CA HIS A 331 -2.10 -4.05 -6.94
C HIS A 331 -2.45 -3.48 -5.55
N GLU A 332 -2.40 -2.14 -5.45
CA GLU A 332 -2.92 -1.40 -4.29
C GLU A 332 -4.41 -1.63 -4.05
N SER A 333 -5.17 -1.83 -5.13
CA SER A 333 -6.61 -2.13 -5.08
C SER A 333 -6.93 -3.49 -4.47
N VAL A 334 -5.92 -4.30 -4.17
CA VAL A 334 -6.00 -5.58 -3.48
C VAL A 334 -5.39 -5.48 -2.08
N VAL A 335 -4.17 -4.93 -1.95
CA VAL A 335 -3.50 -4.79 -0.64
C VAL A 335 -4.37 -4.03 0.35
N LEU A 336 -4.96 -2.90 -0.07
CA LEU A 336 -5.74 -2.06 0.82
C LEU A 336 -7.03 -2.75 1.32
N PRO A 337 -7.94 -3.25 0.46
CA PRO A 337 -9.13 -3.94 0.95
C PRO A 337 -8.79 -5.25 1.69
N LEU A 338 -7.70 -5.94 1.36
CA LEU A 338 -7.25 -7.10 2.11
C LEU A 338 -6.82 -6.72 3.54
N CYS A 339 -6.09 -5.60 3.73
CA CYS A 339 -5.80 -5.07 5.06
C CYS A 339 -7.09 -4.76 5.84
N CYS A 340 -8.10 -4.17 5.19
CA CYS A 340 -9.38 -3.87 5.79
C CYS A 340 -10.14 -5.15 6.17
N LEU A 341 -10.22 -6.12 5.28
CA LEU A 341 -10.88 -7.40 5.53
C LEU A 341 -10.25 -8.16 6.71
N MET A 342 -8.93 -8.15 6.82
CA MET A 342 -8.19 -8.80 7.90
C MET A 342 -8.22 -8.00 9.22
N GLY A 343 -8.59 -6.72 9.21
CA GLY A 343 -8.48 -5.82 10.37
C GLY A 343 -7.03 -5.46 10.72
N LEU A 344 -6.11 -5.56 9.75
CA LEU A 344 -4.68 -5.37 9.98
C LEU A 344 -4.36 -3.93 10.40
N ASN A 345 -3.75 -3.75 11.58
CA ASN A 345 -3.46 -2.44 12.19
C ASN A 345 -4.72 -1.54 12.37
N GLY A 346 -5.90 -2.13 12.54
CA GLY A 346 -7.17 -1.40 12.67
C GLY A 346 -7.67 -0.80 11.34
N ALA A 347 -7.24 -1.35 10.20
CA ALA A 347 -7.69 -0.90 8.89
C ALA A 347 -9.20 -1.18 8.63
N ASP A 348 -9.83 -2.02 9.44
CA ASP A 348 -11.27 -2.31 9.49
C ASP A 348 -12.10 -1.23 10.20
N TYR A 349 -11.51 -0.05 10.44
CA TYR A 349 -12.21 1.08 11.07
C TYR A 349 -13.48 1.47 10.29
N ARG A 350 -14.62 1.53 11.02
CA ARG A 350 -15.95 1.79 10.44
C ARG A 350 -16.46 3.16 10.79
N THR A 351 -16.76 3.98 9.80
CA THR A 351 -17.43 5.26 9.98
C THR A 351 -18.18 5.71 8.74
N THR A 352 -19.20 6.53 8.91
CA THR A 352 -19.83 7.33 7.85
C THR A 352 -19.34 8.78 7.84
N ASP A 353 -18.63 9.19 8.92
CA ASP A 353 -18.05 10.51 9.08
C ASP A 353 -16.68 10.60 8.41
N LEU A 354 -16.65 11.19 7.22
CA LEU A 354 -15.41 11.41 6.48
C LEU A 354 -14.65 12.67 6.94
N GLU A 355 -15.25 13.50 7.79
CA GLU A 355 -14.62 14.73 8.29
C GLU A 355 -13.55 14.45 9.36
N THR A 356 -13.66 13.33 10.06
CA THR A 356 -12.71 12.92 11.10
C THR A 356 -11.96 11.64 10.75
N LEU A 357 -12.19 11.10 9.55
CA LEU A 357 -11.60 9.83 9.10
C LEU A 357 -10.08 9.80 9.21
N ASP A 358 -9.43 10.89 8.85
CA ASP A 358 -7.96 11.03 8.84
C ASP A 358 -7.29 10.84 10.20
N LYS A 359 -8.04 10.93 11.29
CA LYS A 359 -7.55 10.66 12.65
C LYS A 359 -7.35 9.16 12.93
N TYR A 360 -8.12 8.32 12.26
CA TYR A 360 -8.21 6.90 12.57
C TYR A 360 -7.78 5.99 11.43
N TRP A 361 -7.86 6.48 10.19
CA TRP A 361 -7.59 5.69 9.00
C TRP A 361 -6.79 6.50 7.97
N GLN A 362 -5.61 6.00 7.57
CA GLN A 362 -4.61 6.78 6.87
C GLN A 362 -3.91 5.93 5.80
N THR A 363 -4.21 6.22 4.53
CA THR A 363 -3.72 5.49 3.36
C THR A 363 -2.20 5.41 3.28
N TYR A 364 -1.48 6.50 3.62
CA TYR A 364 -0.01 6.54 3.51
C TYR A 364 0.73 5.59 4.46
N LYS A 365 0.03 5.05 5.48
CA LYS A 365 0.56 4.02 6.38
C LYS A 365 0.32 2.60 5.87
N ILE A 366 -0.61 2.41 4.90
CA ILE A 366 -1.08 1.10 4.48
C ILE A 366 -0.42 0.67 3.16
N PHE A 367 -0.50 1.49 2.11
CA PHE A 367 -0.18 1.00 0.76
C PHE A 367 0.73 1.92 -0.08
N PRO A 368 1.97 2.21 0.33
CA PRO A 368 2.95 2.81 -0.59
C PRO A 368 3.16 1.95 -1.84
N MET A 369 3.90 2.42 -2.83
CA MET A 369 4.41 1.56 -3.90
C MET A 369 5.15 0.37 -3.29
N ALA A 370 5.10 -0.80 -3.90
CA ALA A 370 5.66 -2.06 -3.38
C ALA A 370 5.15 -2.49 -1.99
N ALA A 371 4.03 -1.90 -1.52
CA ALA A 371 3.41 -2.32 -0.26
C ALA A 371 3.18 -3.82 -0.22
N ASN A 372 3.40 -4.44 0.93
CA ASN A 372 3.28 -5.87 1.06
C ASN A 372 2.73 -6.30 2.43
N ILE A 373 2.02 -7.41 2.42
CA ILE A 373 1.58 -8.15 3.59
C ILE A 373 2.38 -9.44 3.60
N GLN A 374 2.98 -9.79 4.74
CA GLN A 374 3.67 -11.05 4.93
C GLN A 374 3.17 -11.69 6.22
N PHE A 375 2.76 -12.95 6.16
CA PHE A 375 2.48 -13.79 7.31
C PHE A 375 3.58 -14.83 7.41
N ILE A 376 4.36 -14.77 8.50
CA ILE A 376 5.47 -15.66 8.76
C ILE A 376 5.02 -16.69 9.78
N TYR A 377 5.08 -17.96 9.42
CA TYR A 377 4.64 -19.08 10.27
C TYR A 377 5.82 -19.75 10.94
N PHE A 378 5.68 -20.00 12.23
CA PHE A 378 6.70 -20.57 13.09
C PHE A 378 6.18 -21.87 13.71
N ARG A 379 7.08 -22.85 13.80
CA ARG A 379 6.82 -24.13 14.48
C ARG A 379 7.86 -24.39 15.56
N LYS A 380 7.50 -25.23 16.52
CA LYS A 380 8.36 -25.71 17.58
C LYS A 380 8.38 -27.24 17.59
N ALA A 381 9.56 -27.84 17.66
CA ALA A 381 9.68 -29.30 17.72
C ALA A 381 8.91 -29.89 18.92
N GLY A 382 8.09 -30.91 18.68
CA GLY A 382 7.26 -31.57 19.70
C GLY A 382 6.02 -30.77 20.15
N SER A 383 5.62 -29.75 19.38
CA SER A 383 4.40 -28.99 19.61
C SER A 383 3.56 -28.93 18.32
N ASP A 384 2.26 -29.07 18.44
CA ASP A 384 1.30 -28.86 17.36
C ASP A 384 0.90 -27.38 17.21
N ASP A 385 1.33 -26.54 18.16
CA ASP A 385 1.05 -25.11 18.13
C ASP A 385 1.91 -24.41 17.07
N ILE A 386 1.23 -23.64 16.24
CA ILE A 386 1.86 -22.82 15.18
C ILE A 386 1.66 -21.36 15.55
N LEU A 387 2.75 -20.61 15.59
CA LEU A 387 2.69 -19.17 15.73
C LEU A 387 2.77 -18.47 14.36
N MET A 388 2.11 -17.33 14.24
CA MET A 388 2.15 -16.50 13.06
C MET A 388 2.54 -15.07 13.44
N LEU A 389 3.50 -14.47 12.72
CA LEU A 389 3.87 -13.06 12.81
C LEU A 389 3.33 -12.32 11.59
N PRO A 390 2.36 -11.41 11.76
CA PRO A 390 1.87 -10.57 10.68
C PRO A 390 2.81 -9.38 10.47
N LEU A 391 3.16 -9.11 9.20
CA LEU A 391 3.89 -7.93 8.80
C LEU A 391 3.10 -7.14 7.77
N LEU A 392 3.07 -5.81 7.93
CA LEU A 392 2.63 -4.86 6.91
C LEU A 392 3.81 -3.95 6.54
N ASN A 393 4.18 -3.95 5.27
CA ASN A 393 5.34 -3.21 4.79
C ASN A 393 6.61 -3.51 5.59
N GLU A 394 6.85 -4.81 5.86
CA GLU A 394 7.99 -5.36 6.59
C GLU A 394 8.10 -4.87 8.06
N ARG A 395 7.01 -4.36 8.63
CA ARG A 395 6.88 -3.97 10.04
C ARG A 395 5.86 -4.85 10.73
N GLU A 396 6.11 -5.19 11.98
CA GLU A 396 5.16 -5.95 12.80
C GLU A 396 3.80 -5.26 12.79
N ALA A 397 2.77 -6.04 12.55
CA ALA A 397 1.40 -5.59 12.46
C ALA A 397 0.52 -6.26 13.52
N THR A 398 -0.62 -5.66 13.80
CA THR A 398 -1.60 -6.19 14.76
C THR A 398 -2.85 -6.69 14.04
N LEU A 399 -3.47 -7.72 14.61
CA LEU A 399 -4.78 -8.24 14.23
C LEU A 399 -5.76 -8.06 15.40
N PRO A 400 -7.09 -7.95 15.16
CA PRO A 400 -8.09 -7.84 16.21
C PRO A 400 -8.38 -9.21 16.86
N VAL A 401 -7.32 -9.97 17.12
CA VAL A 401 -7.31 -11.28 17.76
C VAL A 401 -6.48 -11.17 19.05
N LYS A 402 -6.95 -11.74 20.14
CA LYS A 402 -6.19 -11.76 21.39
C LYS A 402 -5.01 -12.70 21.28
N THR A 403 -3.90 -12.34 21.88
CA THR A 403 -2.71 -13.19 21.98
C THR A 403 -1.99 -12.94 23.30
N ASP A 404 -1.35 -13.96 23.84
CA ASP A 404 -0.47 -13.92 25.01
C ASP A 404 1.03 -13.89 24.62
N VAL A 405 1.32 -13.96 23.32
CA VAL A 405 2.67 -14.02 22.75
C VAL A 405 2.99 -12.86 21.79
N ALA A 406 2.34 -11.69 21.97
CA ALA A 406 2.52 -10.55 21.07
C ALA A 406 4.01 -10.23 20.79
N PRO A 407 4.38 -9.88 19.56
CA PRO A 407 3.56 -9.59 18.38
C PRO A 407 3.13 -10.83 17.58
N TYR A 408 3.40 -12.02 18.08
CA TYR A 408 2.98 -13.29 17.53
C TYR A 408 1.55 -13.62 17.90
N TYR A 409 0.92 -14.48 17.10
CA TYR A 409 -0.44 -14.97 17.29
C TYR A 409 -0.46 -16.50 17.14
N HIS A 410 -1.28 -17.20 17.92
CA HIS A 410 -1.59 -18.59 17.63
C HIS A 410 -2.37 -18.69 16.32
N TRP A 411 -1.86 -19.47 15.38
CA TRP A 411 -2.50 -19.57 14.07
C TRP A 411 -3.93 -20.09 14.15
N SER A 412 -4.22 -21.01 15.06
CA SER A 412 -5.59 -21.49 15.29
C SER A 412 -6.58 -20.34 15.50
N ASP A 413 -6.23 -19.39 16.38
CA ASP A 413 -7.12 -18.28 16.73
C ASP A 413 -7.30 -17.30 15.57
N VAL A 414 -6.21 -17.02 14.84
CA VAL A 414 -6.26 -16.17 13.64
C VAL A 414 -7.04 -16.84 12.52
N ARG A 415 -6.84 -18.15 12.34
CA ARG A 415 -7.56 -18.94 11.34
C ARG A 415 -9.06 -18.93 11.59
N ASP A 416 -9.48 -19.16 12.82
CA ASP A 416 -10.90 -19.13 13.23
C ASP A 416 -11.49 -17.74 13.00
N TYR A 417 -10.78 -16.67 13.40
CA TYR A 417 -11.21 -15.30 13.10
C TYR A 417 -11.40 -15.06 11.60
N PHE A 418 -10.48 -15.50 10.74
CA PHE A 418 -10.61 -15.34 9.30
C PHE A 418 -11.74 -16.17 8.71
N ILE A 419 -11.96 -17.39 9.19
CA ILE A 419 -13.10 -18.23 8.76
C ILE A 419 -14.43 -17.59 9.15
N ASP A 420 -14.56 -17.07 10.37
CA ASP A 420 -15.75 -16.35 10.82
C ASP A 420 -16.03 -15.12 9.96
N LYS A 421 -14.99 -14.33 9.66
CA LYS A 421 -15.08 -13.19 8.75
C LYS A 421 -15.61 -13.62 7.38
N LEU A 422 -15.04 -14.67 6.79
CA LEU A 422 -15.43 -15.19 5.48
C LEU A 422 -16.85 -15.82 5.47
N SER A 423 -17.31 -16.35 6.59
CA SER A 423 -18.66 -16.95 6.72
C SER A 423 -19.77 -15.89 6.80
N SER A 424 -19.44 -14.66 7.19
CA SER A 424 -20.41 -13.56 7.34
C SER A 424 -20.99 -13.06 6.00
N GLN A 425 -20.38 -13.43 4.87
CA GLN A 425 -20.79 -13.02 3.52
C GLN A 425 -20.83 -14.25 2.58
N PRO A 426 -21.79 -14.34 1.68
CA PRO A 426 -21.87 -15.45 0.74
C PRO A 426 -20.60 -15.52 -0.12
N PHE A 427 -20.01 -16.70 -0.17
CA PHE A 427 -18.88 -16.98 -1.05
C PHE A 427 -19.35 -17.05 -2.50
N ILE A 428 -18.80 -16.20 -3.34
CA ILE A 428 -19.01 -16.25 -4.80
C ILE A 428 -17.83 -16.99 -5.39
N ASN A 429 -18.03 -18.25 -5.76
CA ASN A 429 -17.05 -18.98 -6.56
C ASN A 429 -17.24 -18.59 -8.04
N PRO A 430 -16.32 -17.84 -8.64
CA PRO A 430 -16.47 -17.40 -10.05
C PRO A 430 -16.36 -18.55 -11.05
N ASN A 431 -15.96 -19.75 -10.60
CA ASN A 431 -15.80 -20.94 -11.42
C ASN A 431 -17.01 -21.92 -11.28
N LYS A 432 -18.07 -21.50 -10.59
CA LYS A 432 -19.37 -22.16 -10.52
C LYS A 432 -20.46 -21.20 -11.03
#